data_1f2b66e4d6457c18948a5efad4630a2c
#
_entry.id   1f2b66e4d6457c18948a5efad4630a2c
#
_cell.length_a   1.000
_cell.length_b   1.000
_cell.length_c   1.000
_cell.angle_alpha   90.00
_cell.angle_beta   90.00
_cell.angle_gamma   90.00
#
_symmetry.space_group_name_H-M   'P 1'
#
loop_
_entity.id
_entity.type
_entity.pdbx_description
1 polymer ?
#
loop_
_entity_poly.entity_id
_entity_poly.type
_entity_poly.pdbx_seq_one_letter_code
_entity_poly.pdbx_strand_id
1 'polypeptide(L)'
;MKNEEYKKLSIKEFTKAAGRYESSHAGIYEMCKKDYPDILEELEKEPFRDLLDAGCGPAPMISLLAEKYPDRHYTGLDLTPAMIEQAKKKNISNATFVVGDVRTFLLKMIHLMQLFVL
;
A
#
# COMPACT_ATOMS: atom_id res chain seq x y z
N MET A 1 -6.74 -9.20 22.80
CA MET A 1 -7.42 -9.41 21.50
C MET A 1 -6.58 -10.31 20.64
N LYS A 2 -7.18 -11.35 20.10
CA LYS A 2 -6.47 -12.28 19.20
C LYS A 2 -6.20 -11.61 17.85
N ASN A 3 -5.11 -12.01 17.18
CA ASN A 3 -4.73 -11.43 15.89
C ASN A 3 -5.85 -11.46 14.85
N GLU A 4 -6.62 -12.55 14.78
CA GLU A 4 -7.72 -12.68 13.83
C GLU A 4 -8.88 -11.75 14.14
N GLU A 5 -9.16 -11.50 15.41
CA GLU A 5 -10.19 -10.54 15.81
C GLU A 5 -9.78 -9.11 15.47
N TYR A 6 -8.54 -8.76 15.76
CA TYR A 6 -7.98 -7.46 15.40
C TYR A 6 -8.03 -7.24 13.88
N LYS A 7 -7.66 -8.25 13.12
CA LYS A 7 -7.69 -8.22 11.65
C LYS A 7 -9.10 -7.97 11.12
N LYS A 8 -10.10 -8.69 11.64
CA LYS A 8 -11.50 -8.52 11.25
C LYS A 8 -12.01 -7.12 11.58
N LEU A 9 -11.66 -6.61 12.75
CA LEU A 9 -12.05 -5.28 13.18
C LEU A 9 -11.42 -4.20 12.27
N SER A 10 -10.16 -4.36 11.96
CA SER A 10 -9.42 -3.45 11.06
C SER A 10 -10.09 -3.42 9.68
N ILE A 11 -10.37 -4.56 9.09
CA ILE A 11 -11.05 -4.65 7.80
C ILE A 11 -12.40 -3.94 7.86
N LYS A 12 -13.16 -4.17 8.91
CA LYS A 12 -14.50 -3.55 9.09
C LYS A 12 -14.39 -2.03 9.12
N GLU A 13 -13.46 -1.48 9.90
CA GLU A 13 -13.31 -0.04 10.04
C GLU A 13 -12.80 0.62 8.77
N PHE A 14 -11.80 0.05 8.13
CA PHE A 14 -11.27 0.59 6.88
C PHE A 14 -12.22 0.40 5.71
N THR A 15 -13.07 -0.63 5.72
CA THR A 15 -14.11 -0.78 4.71
C THR A 15 -15.10 0.38 4.78
N LYS A 16 -15.48 0.82 5.97
CA LYS A 16 -16.34 1.98 6.15
C LYS A 16 -15.69 3.27 5.63
N ALA A 17 -14.38 3.39 5.78
CA ALA A 17 -13.65 4.59 5.41
C ALA A 17 -13.27 4.65 3.93
N ALA A 18 -13.27 3.51 3.21
CA ALA A 18 -12.67 3.40 1.88
C ALA A 18 -13.21 4.41 0.86
N GLY A 19 -14.54 4.62 0.85
CA GLY A 19 -15.17 5.51 -0.13
C GLY A 19 -14.88 7.00 0.07
N ARG A 20 -14.36 7.37 1.25
CA ARG A 20 -14.13 8.78 1.61
C ARG A 20 -12.71 9.04 2.14
N TYR A 21 -11.84 8.05 2.06
CA TYR A 21 -10.51 8.13 2.65
C TYR A 21 -9.68 9.28 2.04
N GLU A 22 -9.70 9.40 0.74
CA GLU A 22 -9.00 10.47 0.03
C GLU A 22 -9.83 11.73 -0.15
N SER A 23 -11.16 11.62 -0.13
CA SER A 23 -12.03 12.78 -0.27
C SER A 23 -12.18 13.58 1.02
N SER A 24 -11.85 12.97 2.16
CA SER A 24 -11.84 13.66 3.44
C SER A 24 -10.61 14.54 3.54
N HIS A 25 -10.80 15.84 3.68
CA HIS A 25 -9.71 16.79 3.86
C HIS A 25 -9.25 16.90 5.31
N ALA A 26 -9.77 16.04 6.18
CA ALA A 26 -9.43 16.00 7.59
C ALA A 26 -9.24 14.55 8.04
N GLY A 27 -8.57 14.34 9.17
CA GLY A 27 -8.37 13.03 9.76
C GLY A 27 -7.11 12.32 9.30
N ILE A 28 -7.17 10.99 9.27
CA ILE A 28 -5.98 10.14 9.07
C ILE A 28 -5.28 10.40 7.74
N TYR A 29 -6.04 10.60 6.67
CA TYR A 29 -5.46 10.85 5.35
C TYR A 29 -4.57 12.10 5.35
N GLU A 30 -5.07 13.21 5.89
CA GLU A 30 -4.31 14.45 5.95
C GLU A 30 -3.09 14.34 6.88
N MET A 31 -3.21 13.59 7.96
CA MET A 31 -2.09 13.32 8.85
C MET A 31 -0.97 12.55 8.15
N CYS A 32 -1.32 11.50 7.43
CA CYS A 32 -0.35 10.69 6.69
C CYS A 32 0.29 11.48 5.54
N LYS A 33 -0.47 12.33 4.89
CA LYS A 33 -0.01 13.15 3.77
C LYS A 33 1.14 14.10 4.15
N LYS A 34 1.21 14.51 5.41
CA LYS A 34 2.31 15.35 5.90
C LYS A 34 3.67 14.67 5.83
N ASP A 35 3.70 13.35 5.87
CA ASP A 35 4.93 12.57 5.83
C ASP A 35 5.40 12.29 4.40
N TYR A 36 4.57 12.54 3.39
CA TYR A 36 4.88 12.23 1.99
C TYR A 36 6.13 12.93 1.46
N PRO A 37 6.36 14.23 1.73
CA PRO A 37 7.58 14.88 1.25
C PRO A 37 8.85 14.22 1.78
N ASP A 38 8.86 13.83 3.04
CA ASP A 38 10.02 13.17 3.66
C ASP A 38 10.26 11.79 3.06
N ILE A 39 9.17 11.04 2.85
CA ILE A 39 9.23 9.72 2.21
C ILE A 39 9.76 9.84 0.78
N LEU A 40 9.26 10.81 0.02
CA LEU A 40 9.70 11.03 -1.36
C LEU A 40 11.18 11.42 -1.41
N GLU A 41 11.63 12.26 -0.48
CA GLU A 41 13.03 12.65 -0.39
C GLU A 41 13.95 11.45 -0.14
N GLU A 42 13.57 10.56 0.78
CA GLU A 42 14.33 9.35 1.03
C GLU A 42 14.35 8.40 -0.17
N LEU A 43 13.23 8.26 -0.86
CA LEU A 43 13.15 7.40 -2.05
C LEU A 43 13.98 7.94 -3.22
N GLU A 44 14.16 9.25 -3.31
CA GLU A 44 15.02 9.85 -4.35
C GLU A 44 16.49 9.49 -4.18
N LYS A 45 16.91 9.21 -2.95
CA LYS A 45 18.30 8.82 -2.66
C LYS A 45 18.59 7.38 -3.05
N GLU A 46 17.57 6.55 -3.26
CA GLU A 46 17.70 5.13 -3.56
C GLU A 46 17.20 4.82 -4.96
N PRO A 47 18.05 4.28 -5.85
CA PRO A 47 17.60 3.84 -7.16
C PRO A 47 16.80 2.53 -7.03
N PHE A 48 15.50 2.62 -7.11
CA PHE A 48 14.63 1.44 -7.06
C PHE A 48 13.92 1.21 -8.38
N ARG A 49 13.63 -0.05 -8.71
CA ARG A 49 12.82 -0.42 -9.87
C ARG A 49 11.43 -0.88 -9.43
N ASP A 50 11.39 -1.60 -8.33
CA ASP A 50 10.17 -2.18 -7.78
C ASP A 50 9.98 -1.69 -6.36
N LEU A 51 8.75 -1.29 -6.03
CA LEU A 51 8.41 -0.80 -4.71
C LEU A 51 7.14 -1.49 -4.23
N LEU A 52 7.17 -1.98 -2.99
CA LEU A 52 6.00 -2.50 -2.31
C LEU A 52 5.51 -1.49 -1.28
N ASP A 53 4.27 -1.08 -1.40
CA ASP A 53 3.59 -0.26 -0.40
C ASP A 53 2.67 -1.17 0.43
N ALA A 54 3.13 -1.56 1.59
CA ALA A 54 2.35 -2.38 2.53
C ALA A 54 1.40 -1.50 3.32
N GLY A 55 0.11 -1.80 3.23
CA GLY A 55 -0.92 -0.92 3.79
C GLY A 55 -1.21 0.25 2.86
N CYS A 56 -1.29 0.01 1.56
CA CYS A 56 -1.39 1.06 0.56
C CYS A 56 -2.71 1.86 0.61
N GLY A 57 -3.76 1.32 1.22
CA GLY A 57 -5.08 1.94 1.18
C GLY A 57 -5.57 2.13 -0.25
N PRO A 58 -6.19 3.28 -0.57
CA PRO A 58 -6.61 3.59 -1.94
C PRO A 58 -5.46 4.07 -2.83
N ALA A 59 -4.22 3.88 -2.40
CA ALA A 59 -2.98 4.13 -3.11
C ALA A 59 -2.64 5.61 -3.39
N PRO A 60 -2.75 6.49 -2.40
CA PRO A 60 -2.35 7.89 -2.62
C PRO A 60 -0.85 8.03 -2.86
N MET A 61 -0.01 7.28 -2.16
CA MET A 61 1.44 7.33 -2.33
C MET A 61 1.86 6.76 -3.68
N ILE A 62 1.33 5.59 -4.05
CA ILE A 62 1.64 4.98 -5.35
C ILE A 62 1.19 5.90 -6.49
N SER A 63 0.07 6.59 -6.35
CA SER A 63 -0.39 7.56 -7.36
C SER A 63 0.63 8.65 -7.61
N LEU A 64 1.20 9.20 -6.55
CA LEU A 64 2.24 10.24 -6.65
C LEU A 64 3.53 9.69 -7.26
N LEU A 65 3.98 8.52 -6.80
CA LEU A 65 5.21 7.91 -7.27
C LEU A 65 5.12 7.46 -8.72
N ALA A 66 4.00 6.89 -9.14
CA ALA A 66 3.80 6.44 -10.51
C ALA A 66 3.82 7.60 -11.50
N GLU A 67 3.32 8.76 -11.09
CA GLU A 67 3.39 9.98 -11.88
C GLU A 67 4.82 10.53 -11.96
N LYS A 68 5.52 10.53 -10.84
CA LYS A 68 6.88 11.05 -10.75
C LYS A 68 7.91 10.12 -11.40
N TYR A 69 7.74 8.81 -11.25
CA TYR A 69 8.65 7.79 -11.77
C TYR A 69 7.86 6.75 -12.58
N PRO A 70 7.48 7.07 -13.83
CA PRO A 70 6.64 6.20 -14.64
C PRO A 70 7.31 4.94 -15.18
N ASP A 71 8.64 4.87 -15.10
CA ASP A 71 9.46 3.75 -15.58
C ASP A 71 9.66 2.64 -14.53
N ARG A 72 9.06 2.80 -13.37
CA ARG A 72 9.19 1.84 -12.26
C ARG A 72 7.89 1.05 -12.06
N HIS A 73 7.96 0.00 -11.27
CA HIS A 73 6.81 -0.84 -10.96
C HIS A 73 6.46 -0.76 -9.48
N TYR A 74 5.16 -0.67 -9.20
CA TYR A 74 4.62 -0.53 -7.85
C TYR A 74 3.65 -1.65 -7.54
N THR A 75 3.74 -2.17 -6.32
CA THR A 75 2.76 -3.13 -5.79
C THR A 75 2.17 -2.58 -4.52
N GLY A 76 0.86 -2.44 -4.48
CA GLY A 76 0.13 -2.06 -3.28
C GLY A 76 -0.51 -3.28 -2.64
N LEU A 77 -0.31 -3.44 -1.36
CA LEU A 77 -0.87 -4.51 -0.56
C LEU A 77 -1.71 -3.91 0.56
N ASP A 78 -2.94 -4.35 0.70
CA ASP A 78 -3.80 -3.92 1.80
C ASP A 78 -4.70 -5.05 2.23
N LEU A 79 -5.01 -5.07 3.52
CA LEU A 79 -5.85 -6.08 4.13
C LEU A 79 -7.33 -5.91 3.75
N THR A 80 -7.72 -4.69 3.39
CA THR A 80 -9.11 -4.30 3.17
C THR A 80 -9.48 -4.34 1.68
N PRO A 81 -10.35 -5.28 1.25
CA PRO A 81 -10.73 -5.37 -0.17
C PRO A 81 -11.30 -4.06 -0.73
N ALA A 82 -12.10 -3.33 0.05
CA ALA A 82 -12.68 -2.07 -0.41
C ALA A 82 -11.63 -1.00 -0.71
N MET A 83 -10.51 -0.98 0.02
CA MET A 83 -9.39 -0.08 -0.25
C MET A 83 -8.71 -0.43 -1.58
N ILE A 84 -8.45 -1.71 -1.79
CA ILE A 84 -7.84 -2.20 -3.03
C ILE A 84 -8.76 -1.91 -4.23
N GLU A 85 -10.06 -2.03 -4.07
CA GLU A 85 -11.00 -1.68 -5.11
C GLU A 85 -10.89 -0.19 -5.49
N GLN A 86 -10.79 0.69 -4.51
CA GLN A 86 -10.57 2.12 -4.75
C GLN A 86 -9.23 2.38 -5.44
N ALA A 87 -8.17 1.68 -5.03
CA ALA A 87 -6.87 1.79 -5.67
C ALA A 87 -6.92 1.38 -7.15
N LYS A 88 -7.57 0.26 -7.45
CA LYS A 88 -7.71 -0.24 -8.82
C LYS A 88 -8.47 0.71 -9.73
N LYS A 89 -9.42 1.48 -9.21
CA LYS A 89 -10.18 2.46 -9.97
C LYS A 89 -9.31 3.59 -10.54
N LYS A 90 -8.13 3.80 -10.00
CA LYS A 90 -7.20 4.83 -10.48
C LYS A 90 -6.52 4.47 -11.79
N ASN A 91 -6.59 3.21 -12.20
CA ASN A 91 -6.05 2.71 -13.47
C ASN A 91 -4.57 3.06 -13.67
N ILE A 92 -3.76 2.81 -12.64
CA ILE A 92 -2.32 3.08 -12.70
C ILE A 92 -1.65 1.92 -13.44
N SER A 93 -1.15 2.18 -14.65
CA SER A 93 -0.66 1.14 -15.57
C SER A 93 0.55 0.38 -15.04
N ASN A 94 1.40 1.03 -14.25
CA ASN A 94 2.62 0.43 -13.70
C ASN A 94 2.47 0.02 -12.23
N ALA A 95 1.25 -0.23 -11.80
CA ALA A 95 0.96 -0.68 -10.44
C ALA A 95 0.06 -1.91 -10.42
N THR A 96 0.30 -2.77 -9.46
CA THR A 96 -0.50 -3.96 -9.17
C THR A 96 -1.01 -3.86 -7.74
N PHE A 97 -2.27 -4.19 -7.51
CA PHE A 97 -2.89 -4.10 -6.19
C PHE A 97 -3.41 -5.46 -5.75
N VAL A 98 -3.05 -5.86 -4.52
CA VAL A 98 -3.34 -7.17 -3.96
C VAL A 98 -3.98 -7.04 -2.58
N VAL A 99 -5.08 -7.74 -2.37
CA VAL A 99 -5.66 -7.89 -1.04
C VAL A 99 -4.87 -8.98 -0.30
N GLY A 100 -4.35 -8.66 0.85
CA GLY A 100 -3.60 -9.65 1.63
C GLY A 100 -3.03 -9.09 2.92
N ASP A 101 -2.53 -10.02 3.73
CA ASP A 101 -1.85 -9.72 4.98
C ASP A 101 -0.35 -9.61 4.71
N VAL A 102 0.24 -8.47 5.04
CA VAL A 102 1.68 -8.23 4.85
C VAL A 102 2.55 -9.28 5.54
N ARG A 103 2.10 -9.80 6.68
CA ARG A 103 2.86 -10.83 7.41
C ARG A 103 2.97 -12.12 6.61
N THR A 104 1.86 -12.57 6.02
CA THR A 104 1.83 -13.76 5.16
C THR A 104 2.67 -13.54 3.91
N PHE A 105 2.56 -12.37 3.30
CA PHE A 105 3.33 -12.00 2.12
C PHE A 105 4.83 -12.04 2.39
N LEU A 106 5.27 -11.44 3.50
CA LEU A 106 6.69 -11.42 3.88
C LEU A 106 7.23 -12.81 4.16
N LEU A 107 6.44 -13.66 4.82
CA LEU A 107 6.84 -15.06 5.08
C LEU A 107 7.06 -15.84 3.78
N LYS A 108 6.17 -15.65 2.79
CA LYS A 108 6.32 -16.26 1.48
C LYS A 108 7.58 -15.78 0.76
N MET A 109 7.85 -14.47 0.83
CA MET A 109 9.05 -13.90 0.22
C MET A 109 10.32 -14.44 0.87
N ILE A 110 10.36 -14.53 2.20
CA ILE A 110 11.49 -15.08 2.94
C ILE A 110 11.71 -16.53 2.53
N HIS A 111 10.66 -17.32 2.43
CA HIS A 111 10.74 -18.71 2.00
C HIS A 111 11.33 -18.84 0.59
N LEU A 112 10.89 -18.01 -0.35
CA LEU A 112 11.43 -17.99 -1.70
C LEU A 112 12.91 -17.60 -1.73
N MET A 113 13.31 -16.63 -0.91
CA MET A 113 14.71 -16.23 -0.79
C MET A 113 15.58 -17.37 -0.27
N GLN A 114 15.07 -18.16 0.67
CA GLN A 114 15.80 -19.32 1.20
C GLN A 114 16.02 -20.41 0.13
N LEU A 115 15.15 -20.51 -0.87
CA LEU A 115 15.33 -21.44 -1.98
C LEU A 115 16.46 -21.01 -2.93
N PHE A 116 16.80 -19.74 -2.97
CA PHE A 116 17.83 -19.19 -3.86
C PHE A 116 19.18 -18.92 -3.17
N VAL A 117 19.20 -18.89 -1.84
CA VAL A 117 20.44 -18.68 -1.06
C VAL A 117 20.82 -20.02 -0.41
N LEU A 118 21.72 -20.70 -1.06
CA LEU A 118 22.30 -21.95 -0.54
C LEU A 118 23.61 -21.69 0.18
#